data_2b2288448b96fdd4ff2e0e153fa4f34f
#
_entry.id   2b2288448b96fdd4ff2e0e153fa4f34f
#
_cell.length_a   1.000
_cell.length_b   1.000
_cell.length_c   1.000
_cell.angle_alpha   90.00
_cell.angle_beta   90.00
_cell.angle_gamma   90.00
#
_symmetry.space_group_name_H-M   'P 1'
#
loop_
_entity.id
_entity.type
_entity.pdbx_description
1 polymer ?
#
loop_
_entity_poly.entity_id
_entity_poly.type
_entity_poly.pdbx_seq_one_letter_code
_entity_poly.pdbx_strand_id
1 'polypeptide(L)'
;MPAYKKAYPQNLGDMLLNLLCRLVCFDLICKMLTHVCHKSCGSGTELGVVFKQEVVGFKSNIGKYNLPYVVAINKFGTDTLNEVNALEKWAKDHNHPVALSEVFAKGGDGGIELAKKVVEEINLHDGAEKFAPIYDTNLSIKDKISAICTEIYGATKVEFTTTAKNQMAAIKRNGWDNLPICIAKTQYSLSDNPKLLARPENFTITIRELKPSIGAGFIVALSGDIMTMPGLPKEPAANKMDVVDGKAVGLF
;
A
#
# COMPACT_ATOMS: atom_id res chain seq x y z
N MET A 1 -6.56 -29.96 26.23
CA MET A 1 -6.37 -28.91 25.21
C MET A 1 -7.55 -28.76 24.24
N PRO A 2 -8.72 -28.31 24.66
CA PRO A 2 -9.80 -28.01 23.70
C PRO A 2 -10.35 -26.59 23.77
N ALA A 3 -9.71 -25.63 24.45
CA ALA A 3 -10.24 -24.28 24.61
C ALA A 3 -9.72 -23.25 23.56
N TYR A 4 -8.69 -23.59 22.76
CA TYR A 4 -8.05 -22.65 21.83
C TYR A 4 -8.69 -22.57 20.44
N LYS A 5 -9.62 -23.49 20.11
CA LYS A 5 -10.27 -23.56 18.78
C LYS A 5 -11.52 -22.67 18.61
N LYS A 6 -11.99 -21.97 19.64
CA LYS A 6 -13.24 -21.19 19.59
C LYS A 6 -13.07 -19.67 19.40
N ALA A 7 -11.84 -19.15 19.33
CA ALA A 7 -11.59 -17.70 19.32
C ALA A 7 -11.08 -17.15 17.98
N TYR A 8 -10.87 -17.98 16.96
CA TYR A 8 -10.40 -17.49 15.65
C TYR A 8 -11.38 -17.91 14.56
N PRO A 9 -11.81 -16.96 13.68
CA PRO A 9 -12.61 -17.31 12.51
C PRO A 9 -11.81 -18.28 11.63
N GLN A 10 -12.53 -19.23 11.01
CA GLN A 10 -11.96 -20.38 10.30
C GLN A 10 -11.20 -20.04 9.00
N ASN A 11 -10.82 -18.79 8.77
CA ASN A 11 -10.10 -18.36 7.57
C ASN A 11 -8.91 -17.48 7.95
N LEU A 12 -7.80 -18.11 8.35
CA LEU A 12 -6.52 -17.45 8.59
C LEU A 12 -6.04 -16.71 7.31
N GLY A 13 -6.41 -17.22 6.13
CA GLY A 13 -6.14 -16.62 4.82
C GLY A 13 -6.83 -15.27 4.65
N ASP A 14 -8.10 -15.14 5.04
CA ASP A 14 -8.85 -13.88 4.93
C ASP A 14 -8.36 -12.85 5.95
N MET A 15 -7.91 -13.29 7.12
CA MET A 15 -7.31 -12.42 8.14
C MET A 15 -5.93 -11.90 7.72
N LEU A 16 -5.09 -12.77 7.12
CA LEU A 16 -3.79 -12.39 6.57
C LEU A 16 -3.94 -11.51 5.33
N LEU A 17 -4.90 -11.77 4.46
CA LEU A 17 -5.21 -10.92 3.31
C LEU A 17 -5.70 -9.54 3.76
N ASN A 18 -6.55 -9.46 4.78
CA ASN A 18 -6.98 -8.21 5.41
C ASN A 18 -5.80 -7.45 6.05
N LEU A 19 -4.90 -8.16 6.74
CA LEU A 19 -3.72 -7.56 7.37
C LEU A 19 -2.68 -7.13 6.34
N LEU A 20 -2.45 -7.94 5.29
CA LEU A 20 -1.55 -7.61 4.18
C LEU A 20 -2.10 -6.47 3.33
N CYS A 21 -3.40 -6.43 3.02
CA CYS A 21 -4.00 -5.27 2.34
C CYS A 21 -3.90 -4.00 3.19
N ARG A 22 -4.08 -4.09 4.51
CA ARG A 22 -3.91 -2.95 5.43
C ARG A 22 -2.46 -2.50 5.53
N LEU A 23 -1.50 -3.43 5.63
CA LEU A 23 -0.06 -3.14 5.71
C LEU A 23 0.54 -2.69 4.38
N VAL A 24 0.16 -3.31 3.26
CA VAL A 24 0.67 -2.94 1.91
C VAL A 24 0.13 -1.58 1.47
N CYS A 25 -1.13 -1.27 1.76
CA CYS A 25 -1.65 0.09 1.54
C CYS A 25 -0.89 1.11 2.41
N PHE A 26 -0.64 0.82 3.69
CA PHE A 26 0.03 1.75 4.60
C PHE A 26 1.49 2.01 4.21
N ASP A 27 2.25 0.98 3.86
CA ASP A 27 3.69 1.11 3.52
C ASP A 27 3.92 1.70 2.12
N LEU A 28 3.07 1.35 1.15
CA LEU A 28 3.13 1.90 -0.22
C LEU A 28 2.83 3.40 -0.23
N ILE A 29 1.91 3.85 0.61
CA ILE A 29 1.49 5.25 0.71
C ILE A 29 2.51 6.10 1.44
N CYS A 30 3.05 5.63 2.58
CA CYS A 30 4.13 6.34 3.27
C CYS A 30 5.34 6.53 2.36
N LYS A 31 5.74 5.50 1.60
CA LYS A 31 6.88 5.59 0.66
C LYS A 31 6.60 6.48 -0.54
N MET A 32 5.37 6.48 -1.08
CA MET A 32 5.02 7.39 -2.19
C MET A 32 4.98 8.85 -1.73
N LEU A 33 4.36 9.16 -0.60
CA LEU A 33 4.26 10.52 -0.06
C LEU A 33 5.64 11.10 0.31
N THR A 34 6.50 10.33 0.95
CA THR A 34 7.85 10.80 1.34
C THR A 34 8.76 11.04 0.15
N HIS A 35 8.62 10.27 -0.94
CA HIS A 35 9.52 10.43 -2.11
C HIS A 35 9.11 11.57 -3.02
N VAL A 36 7.82 11.85 -3.13
CA VAL A 36 7.29 12.97 -3.92
C VAL A 36 7.55 14.30 -3.24
N CYS A 37 7.38 14.40 -1.92
CA CYS A 37 7.75 15.60 -1.15
C CYS A 37 9.24 15.94 -1.28
N HIS A 38 10.15 14.96 -1.25
CA HIS A 38 11.59 15.23 -1.26
C HIS A 38 12.15 15.67 -2.62
N LYS A 39 11.50 15.33 -3.74
CA LYS A 39 11.97 15.72 -5.09
C LYS A 39 11.28 16.95 -5.69
N SER A 40 10.13 17.36 -5.17
CA SER A 40 9.30 18.45 -5.75
C SER A 40 9.46 19.81 -5.04
N CYS A 41 10.38 19.94 -4.08
CA CYS A 41 10.60 21.18 -3.31
C CYS A 41 11.20 22.35 -4.13
N GLY A 42 10.86 22.49 -5.41
CA GLY A 42 11.36 23.54 -6.31
C GLY A 42 10.42 24.70 -6.61
N SER A 43 9.11 24.58 -6.46
CA SER A 43 8.16 25.71 -6.58
C SER A 43 6.74 25.31 -6.16
N GLY A 44 6.12 26.13 -5.32
CA GLY A 44 4.89 25.85 -4.56
C GLY A 44 3.58 25.61 -5.35
N THR A 45 3.62 25.47 -6.67
CA THR A 45 2.42 25.23 -7.51
C THR A 45 2.29 23.78 -7.99
N GLU A 46 3.39 23.03 -8.14
CA GLU A 46 3.35 21.63 -8.61
C GLU A 46 3.04 20.64 -7.48
N LEU A 47 3.43 20.93 -6.25
CA LEU A 47 3.19 20.09 -5.07
C LEU A 47 1.68 19.83 -4.86
N GLY A 48 0.85 20.86 -5.05
CA GLY A 48 -0.60 20.78 -4.91
C GLY A 48 -1.27 19.88 -5.93
N VAL A 49 -0.73 19.75 -7.14
CA VAL A 49 -1.33 18.95 -8.23
C VAL A 49 -1.02 17.47 -8.06
N VAL A 50 0.23 17.13 -7.79
CA VAL A 50 0.66 15.73 -7.59
C VAL A 50 -0.02 15.14 -6.35
N PHE A 51 -0.07 15.89 -5.26
CA PHE A 51 -0.74 15.48 -4.03
C PHE A 51 -2.24 15.23 -4.23
N LYS A 52 -2.95 16.12 -4.93
CA LYS A 52 -4.37 15.93 -5.25
C LYS A 52 -4.63 14.64 -6.01
N GLN A 53 -3.80 14.32 -7.00
CA GLN A 53 -3.94 13.10 -7.79
C GLN A 53 -3.69 11.83 -6.96
N GLU A 54 -2.73 11.86 -6.06
CA GLU A 54 -2.40 10.71 -5.20
C GLU A 54 -3.50 10.43 -4.18
N VAL A 55 -3.98 11.45 -3.46
CA VAL A 55 -5.03 11.26 -2.44
C VAL A 55 -6.38 10.91 -3.06
N VAL A 56 -6.73 11.47 -4.22
CA VAL A 56 -7.93 11.08 -4.97
C VAL A 56 -7.84 9.62 -5.43
N GLY A 57 -6.66 9.20 -5.92
CA GLY A 57 -6.40 7.80 -6.26
C GLY A 57 -6.57 6.87 -5.07
N PHE A 58 -6.09 7.29 -3.92
CA PHE A 58 -6.15 6.57 -2.67
C PHE A 58 -7.59 6.35 -2.19
N LYS A 59 -8.40 7.41 -2.10
CA LYS A 59 -9.83 7.32 -1.78
C LYS A 59 -10.56 6.33 -2.69
N SER A 60 -10.32 6.45 -4.00
CA SER A 60 -10.92 5.55 -4.99
C SER A 60 -10.57 4.10 -4.70
N ASN A 61 -9.33 3.80 -4.35
CA ASN A 61 -8.86 2.43 -4.10
C ASN A 61 -9.41 1.85 -2.81
N ILE A 62 -9.36 2.59 -1.68
CA ILE A 62 -9.91 2.08 -0.40
C ILE A 62 -11.43 1.95 -0.47
N GLY A 63 -12.12 2.91 -1.09
CA GLY A 63 -13.57 2.85 -1.25
C GLY A 63 -14.07 1.61 -1.98
N LYS A 64 -13.24 0.99 -2.84
CA LYS A 64 -13.59 -0.27 -3.52
C LYS A 64 -13.67 -1.47 -2.59
N TYR A 65 -13.04 -1.41 -1.43
CA TYR A 65 -13.12 -2.46 -0.41
C TYR A 65 -14.30 -2.29 0.55
N ASN A 66 -15.08 -1.22 0.38
CA ASN A 66 -16.24 -0.89 1.23
C ASN A 66 -15.91 -0.85 2.72
N LEU A 67 -14.78 -0.24 3.07
CA LEU A 67 -14.32 -0.08 4.46
C LEU A 67 -14.15 1.39 4.82
N PRO A 68 -14.47 1.78 6.07
CA PRO A 68 -14.11 3.08 6.60
C PRO A 68 -12.58 3.22 6.68
N TYR A 69 -12.09 4.44 6.65
CA TYR A 69 -10.66 4.74 6.71
C TYR A 69 -10.39 6.06 7.42
N VAL A 70 -9.16 6.23 7.89
CA VAL A 70 -8.64 7.50 8.42
C VAL A 70 -7.36 7.84 7.66
N VAL A 71 -7.25 9.07 7.20
CA VAL A 71 -6.02 9.59 6.59
C VAL A 71 -5.06 10.01 7.69
N ALA A 72 -3.91 9.37 7.79
CA ALA A 72 -2.85 9.76 8.72
C ALA A 72 -1.80 10.62 7.99
N ILE A 73 -1.62 11.85 8.43
CA ILE A 73 -0.50 12.70 7.97
C ILE A 73 0.71 12.34 8.83
N ASN A 74 1.63 11.55 8.28
CA ASN A 74 2.84 11.13 8.97
C ASN A 74 3.90 12.23 8.85
N LYS A 75 4.02 13.06 9.89
CA LYS A 75 4.90 14.22 9.90
C LYS A 75 6.34 13.84 10.19
N PHE A 76 7.25 14.32 9.35
CA PHE A 76 8.69 14.24 9.54
C PHE A 76 9.26 15.57 10.05
N GLY A 77 10.48 15.53 10.58
CA GLY A 77 11.15 16.72 11.13
C GLY A 77 11.43 17.84 10.11
N THR A 78 11.44 17.50 8.82
CA THR A 78 11.65 18.43 7.70
C THR A 78 10.36 19.06 7.18
N ASP A 79 9.19 18.54 7.57
CA ASP A 79 7.91 19.02 7.08
C ASP A 79 7.52 20.34 7.71
N THR A 80 7.08 21.28 6.89
CA THR A 80 6.64 22.59 7.35
C THR A 80 5.20 22.56 7.83
N LEU A 81 4.85 23.47 8.75
CA LEU A 81 3.47 23.63 9.21
C LEU A 81 2.52 24.01 8.07
N ASN A 82 3.00 24.76 7.07
CA ASN A 82 2.18 25.15 5.94
C ASN A 82 1.77 23.94 5.09
N GLU A 83 2.67 22.99 4.87
CA GLU A 83 2.39 21.73 4.16
C GLU A 83 1.37 20.91 4.94
N VAL A 84 1.60 20.68 6.22
CA VAL A 84 0.67 19.92 7.08
C VAL A 84 -0.72 20.55 7.08
N ASN A 85 -0.81 21.89 7.28
CA ASN A 85 -2.09 22.61 7.29
C ASN A 85 -2.80 22.54 5.93
N ALA A 86 -2.05 22.60 4.82
CA ALA A 86 -2.63 22.47 3.48
C ALA A 86 -3.24 21.07 3.25
N LEU A 87 -2.57 20.02 3.72
CA LEU A 87 -3.04 18.65 3.66
C LEU A 87 -4.30 18.44 4.52
N GLU A 88 -4.27 18.90 5.76
CA GLU A 88 -5.44 18.83 6.66
C GLU A 88 -6.64 19.57 6.09
N LYS A 89 -6.41 20.80 5.60
CA LYS A 89 -7.48 21.59 4.99
C LYS A 89 -8.07 20.86 3.78
N TRP A 90 -7.22 20.37 2.89
CA TRP A 90 -7.67 19.64 1.71
C TRP A 90 -8.50 18.41 2.10
N ALA A 91 -8.03 17.60 3.06
CA ALA A 91 -8.74 16.41 3.51
C ALA A 91 -10.11 16.76 4.11
N LYS A 92 -10.19 17.81 4.94
CA LYS A 92 -11.44 18.31 5.51
C LYS A 92 -12.40 18.82 4.45
N ASP A 93 -11.91 19.61 3.48
CA ASP A 93 -12.72 20.17 2.37
C ASP A 93 -13.33 19.06 1.47
N HIS A 94 -12.72 17.85 1.47
CA HIS A 94 -13.18 16.69 0.71
C HIS A 94 -13.87 15.62 1.57
N ASN A 95 -14.20 15.93 2.83
CA ASN A 95 -14.84 15.02 3.78
C ASN A 95 -14.04 13.74 4.00
N HIS A 96 -12.71 13.85 4.15
CA HIS A 96 -11.85 12.76 4.58
C HIS A 96 -11.57 12.88 6.07
N PRO A 97 -11.84 11.84 6.88
CA PRO A 97 -11.36 11.80 8.24
C PRO A 97 -9.83 11.81 8.25
N VAL A 98 -9.24 12.81 8.92
CA VAL A 98 -7.80 13.05 8.90
C VAL A 98 -7.27 13.32 10.30
N ALA A 99 -6.08 12.84 10.61
CA ALA A 99 -5.34 13.16 11.82
C ALA A 99 -3.84 13.27 11.57
N LEU A 100 -3.17 14.16 12.29
CA LEU A 100 -1.72 14.26 12.30
C LEU A 100 -1.12 13.12 13.13
N SER A 101 -0.05 12.53 12.64
CA SER A 101 0.77 11.54 13.34
C SER A 101 2.19 12.05 13.49
N GLU A 102 2.64 12.21 14.74
CA GLU A 102 4.00 12.59 15.10
C GLU A 102 4.71 11.47 15.88
N VAL A 103 4.31 10.22 15.67
CA VAL A 103 4.81 9.07 16.44
C VAL A 103 6.32 8.88 16.32
N PHE A 104 6.92 9.28 15.19
CA PHE A 104 8.36 9.23 15.00
C PHE A 104 9.10 10.15 16.00
N ALA A 105 8.60 11.36 16.21
CA ALA A 105 9.25 12.35 17.06
C ALA A 105 8.84 12.24 18.54
N LYS A 106 7.62 11.81 18.84
CA LYS A 106 7.00 11.87 20.17
C LYS A 106 6.58 10.50 20.73
N GLY A 107 6.86 9.40 20.00
CA GLY A 107 6.40 8.08 20.40
C GLY A 107 4.88 8.00 20.48
N GLY A 108 4.34 7.25 21.45
CA GLY A 108 2.91 7.03 21.62
C GLY A 108 2.08 8.31 21.75
N ASP A 109 2.63 9.33 22.42
CA ASP A 109 1.95 10.62 22.61
C ASP A 109 1.66 11.32 21.28
N GLY A 110 2.54 11.16 20.29
CA GLY A 110 2.36 11.68 18.93
C GLY A 110 1.26 10.98 18.12
N GLY A 111 0.71 9.86 18.59
CA GLY A 111 -0.33 9.08 17.92
C GLY A 111 -1.72 9.20 18.56
N ILE A 112 -1.89 9.91 19.68
CA ILE A 112 -3.13 9.95 20.44
C ILE A 112 -4.31 10.45 19.59
N GLU A 113 -4.13 11.54 18.86
CA GLU A 113 -5.21 12.11 18.03
C GLU A 113 -5.60 11.19 16.88
N LEU A 114 -4.63 10.51 16.26
CA LEU A 114 -4.90 9.49 15.26
C LEU A 114 -5.70 8.32 15.86
N ALA A 115 -5.33 7.85 17.05
CA ALA A 115 -6.03 6.77 17.73
C ALA A 115 -7.48 7.15 18.07
N LYS A 116 -7.71 8.36 18.59
CA LYS A 116 -9.06 8.88 18.83
C LYS A 116 -9.90 8.91 17.56
N LYS A 117 -9.31 9.40 16.44
CA LYS A 117 -10.02 9.47 15.17
C LYS A 117 -10.38 8.10 14.63
N VAL A 118 -9.50 7.10 14.77
CA VAL A 118 -9.79 5.72 14.40
C VAL A 118 -10.95 5.15 15.23
N VAL A 119 -10.96 5.37 16.55
CA VAL A 119 -12.05 4.91 17.41
C VAL A 119 -13.37 5.61 17.07
N GLU A 120 -13.34 6.91 16.77
CA GLU A 120 -14.51 7.66 16.31
C GLU A 120 -15.09 7.04 15.03
N GLU A 121 -14.26 6.76 14.00
CA GLU A 121 -14.71 6.15 12.75
C GLU A 121 -15.24 4.73 12.95
N ILE A 122 -14.64 3.93 13.83
CA ILE A 122 -15.16 2.61 14.18
C ILE A 122 -16.56 2.72 14.78
N ASN A 123 -16.78 3.66 15.70
CA ASN A 123 -18.07 3.85 16.36
C ASN A 123 -19.15 4.40 15.43
N LEU A 124 -18.77 5.24 14.44
CA LEU A 124 -19.70 5.78 13.45
C LEU A 124 -20.21 4.71 12.48
N HIS A 125 -19.38 3.72 12.19
CA HIS A 125 -19.68 2.72 11.16
C HIS A 125 -20.20 1.38 11.72
N ASP A 126 -20.18 1.16 13.01
CA ASP A 126 -20.78 0.05 13.80
C ASP A 126 -20.74 -1.36 13.12
N GLY A 127 -19.75 -1.60 12.28
CA GLY A 127 -19.58 -2.87 11.57
C GLY A 127 -20.62 -3.14 10.48
N ALA A 128 -21.41 -2.13 10.08
CA ALA A 128 -22.45 -2.26 9.06
C ALA A 128 -21.86 -2.45 7.66
N GLU A 129 -20.68 -1.90 7.42
CA GLU A 129 -19.98 -2.07 6.15
C GLU A 129 -19.30 -3.43 6.10
N LYS A 130 -19.66 -4.21 5.10
CA LYS A 130 -19.02 -5.49 4.82
C LYS A 130 -17.85 -5.27 3.87
N PHE A 131 -16.67 -5.78 4.25
CA PHE A 131 -15.54 -5.85 3.34
C PHE A 131 -15.94 -6.51 2.02
N ALA A 132 -15.66 -5.84 0.92
CA ALA A 132 -15.87 -6.35 -0.43
C ALA A 132 -14.51 -6.56 -1.11
N PRO A 133 -14.09 -7.83 -1.38
CA PRO A 133 -12.90 -8.06 -2.17
C PRO A 133 -13.12 -7.58 -3.61
N ILE A 134 -12.05 -7.07 -4.25
CA ILE A 134 -12.14 -6.56 -5.64
C ILE A 134 -12.26 -7.66 -6.68
N TYR A 135 -12.05 -8.92 -6.34
CA TYR A 135 -12.24 -10.09 -7.18
C TYR A 135 -12.58 -11.33 -6.35
N ASP A 136 -13.22 -12.31 -7.00
CA ASP A 136 -13.45 -13.63 -6.43
C ASP A 136 -12.19 -14.50 -6.62
N THR A 137 -11.76 -15.22 -5.58
CA THR A 137 -10.61 -16.13 -5.61
C THR A 137 -10.80 -17.31 -6.59
N ASN A 138 -12.04 -17.62 -6.99
CA ASN A 138 -12.34 -18.65 -7.99
C ASN A 138 -12.14 -18.20 -9.44
N LEU A 139 -11.89 -16.90 -9.67
CA LEU A 139 -11.55 -16.40 -11.00
C LEU A 139 -10.21 -16.97 -11.50
N SER A 140 -10.00 -16.94 -12.81
CA SER A 140 -8.70 -17.30 -13.36
C SER A 140 -7.59 -16.38 -12.86
N ILE A 141 -6.36 -16.87 -12.79
CA ILE A 141 -5.18 -16.05 -12.41
C ILE A 141 -5.10 -14.78 -13.26
N LYS A 142 -5.38 -14.91 -14.57
CA LYS A 142 -5.40 -13.78 -15.50
C LYS A 142 -6.44 -12.73 -15.09
N ASP A 143 -7.65 -13.15 -14.77
CA ASP A 143 -8.75 -12.23 -14.44
C ASP A 143 -8.52 -11.56 -13.07
N LYS A 144 -8.00 -12.29 -12.08
CA LYS A 144 -7.59 -11.71 -10.79
C LYS A 144 -6.54 -10.61 -10.96
N ILE A 145 -5.48 -10.88 -11.75
CA ILE A 145 -4.43 -9.89 -12.03
C ILE A 145 -5.02 -8.71 -12.79
N SER A 146 -5.87 -8.96 -13.78
CA SER A 146 -6.52 -7.89 -14.54
C SER A 146 -7.38 -7.02 -13.63
N ALA A 147 -8.18 -7.60 -12.74
CA ALA A 147 -8.98 -6.85 -11.77
C ALA A 147 -8.13 -5.92 -10.90
N ILE A 148 -7.00 -6.41 -10.34
CA ILE A 148 -6.09 -5.57 -9.56
C ILE A 148 -5.54 -4.43 -10.42
N CYS A 149 -5.03 -4.74 -11.62
CA CYS A 149 -4.37 -3.76 -12.47
C CYS A 149 -5.35 -2.68 -12.96
N THR A 150 -6.58 -3.04 -13.30
CA THR A 150 -7.58 -2.07 -13.76
C THR A 150 -8.22 -1.31 -12.60
N GLU A 151 -8.65 -2.02 -11.57
CA GLU A 151 -9.39 -1.41 -10.46
C GLU A 151 -8.50 -0.60 -9.52
N ILE A 152 -7.34 -1.12 -9.14
CA ILE A 152 -6.47 -0.47 -8.16
C ILE A 152 -5.45 0.44 -8.81
N TYR A 153 -4.79 -0.02 -9.88
CA TYR A 153 -3.74 0.76 -10.53
C TYR A 153 -4.26 1.68 -11.63
N GLY A 154 -5.45 1.42 -12.18
CA GLY A 154 -6.05 2.24 -13.25
C GLY A 154 -5.44 1.97 -14.62
N ALA A 155 -4.83 0.81 -14.83
CA ALA A 155 -4.31 0.41 -16.12
C ALA A 155 -5.45 0.20 -17.13
N THR A 156 -5.26 0.66 -18.37
CA THR A 156 -6.22 0.40 -19.46
C THR A 156 -6.05 -0.97 -20.08
N LYS A 157 -4.86 -1.57 -19.96
CA LYS A 157 -4.53 -2.86 -20.53
C LYS A 157 -3.56 -3.64 -19.65
N VAL A 158 -3.70 -4.95 -19.62
CA VAL A 158 -2.76 -5.86 -18.96
C VAL A 158 -2.22 -6.85 -19.97
N GLU A 159 -0.90 -6.92 -20.07
CA GLU A 159 -0.19 -7.84 -20.95
C GLU A 159 0.58 -8.89 -20.13
N PHE A 160 0.76 -10.05 -20.74
CA PHE A 160 1.44 -11.17 -20.10
C PHE A 160 2.52 -11.69 -21.05
N THR A 161 3.74 -11.80 -20.58
CA THR A 161 4.83 -12.42 -21.32
C THR A 161 4.54 -13.91 -21.57
N THR A 162 5.28 -14.51 -22.50
CA THR A 162 5.22 -15.98 -22.72
C THR A 162 5.57 -16.75 -21.45
N THR A 163 6.58 -16.28 -20.70
CA THR A 163 6.97 -16.86 -19.41
C THR A 163 5.82 -16.85 -18.41
N ALA A 164 5.17 -15.69 -18.22
CA ALA A 164 4.02 -15.56 -17.32
C ALA A 164 2.86 -16.49 -17.72
N LYS A 165 2.56 -16.60 -19.02
CA LYS A 165 1.52 -17.50 -19.54
C LYS A 165 1.82 -18.98 -19.25
N ASN A 166 3.07 -19.40 -19.45
CA ASN A 166 3.51 -20.78 -19.17
C ASN A 166 3.44 -21.08 -17.66
N GLN A 167 3.82 -20.11 -16.82
CA GLN A 167 3.73 -20.23 -15.37
C GLN A 167 2.28 -20.27 -14.88
N MET A 168 1.35 -19.48 -15.43
CA MET A 168 -0.08 -19.60 -15.15
C MET A 168 -0.61 -21.01 -15.44
N ALA A 169 -0.23 -21.58 -16.58
CA ALA A 169 -0.62 -22.93 -16.92
C ALA A 169 -0.05 -23.98 -15.96
N ALA A 170 1.20 -23.81 -15.50
CA ALA A 170 1.82 -24.69 -14.51
C ALA A 170 1.14 -24.58 -13.13
N ILE A 171 0.86 -23.36 -12.66
CA ILE A 171 0.16 -23.10 -11.39
C ILE A 171 -1.23 -23.76 -11.41
N LYS A 172 -1.97 -23.61 -12.51
CA LYS A 172 -3.28 -24.24 -12.67
C LYS A 172 -3.20 -25.77 -12.65
N ARG A 173 -2.22 -26.39 -13.34
CA ARG A 173 -2.02 -27.85 -13.31
C ARG A 173 -1.75 -28.38 -11.91
N ASN A 174 -1.14 -27.58 -11.05
CA ASN A 174 -0.86 -27.93 -9.66
C ASN A 174 -2.04 -27.67 -8.71
N GLY A 175 -3.17 -27.13 -9.20
CA GLY A 175 -4.34 -26.83 -8.38
C GLY A 175 -4.16 -25.62 -7.46
N TRP A 176 -3.27 -24.67 -7.80
CA TRP A 176 -2.98 -23.48 -7.01
C TRP A 176 -3.62 -22.21 -7.58
N ASP A 177 -4.48 -22.36 -8.56
CA ASP A 177 -5.10 -21.23 -9.27
C ASP A 177 -6.17 -20.49 -8.46
N ASN A 178 -6.63 -21.06 -7.34
CA ASN A 178 -7.50 -20.39 -6.37
C ASN A 178 -6.78 -19.43 -5.42
N LEU A 179 -5.44 -19.46 -5.36
CA LEU A 179 -4.67 -18.57 -4.47
C LEU A 179 -4.83 -17.09 -4.87
N PRO A 180 -4.83 -16.18 -3.88
CA PRO A 180 -4.86 -14.75 -4.14
C PRO A 180 -3.57 -14.25 -4.80
N ILE A 181 -3.64 -13.06 -5.41
CA ILE A 181 -2.53 -12.44 -6.14
C ILE A 181 -1.93 -11.31 -5.33
N CYS A 182 -0.60 -11.28 -5.25
CA CYS A 182 0.20 -10.16 -4.78
C CYS A 182 1.00 -9.61 -5.95
N ILE A 183 0.83 -8.33 -6.31
CA ILE A 183 1.58 -7.72 -7.41
C ILE A 183 2.81 -7.01 -6.86
N ALA A 184 3.98 -7.37 -7.39
CA ALA A 184 5.25 -6.70 -7.13
C ALA A 184 5.64 -5.86 -8.34
N LYS A 185 5.71 -4.54 -8.15
CA LYS A 185 6.07 -3.54 -9.17
C LYS A 185 6.82 -2.38 -8.54
N THR A 186 7.22 -1.38 -9.34
CA THR A 186 7.86 -0.17 -8.82
C THR A 186 6.99 0.53 -7.74
N GLN A 187 7.63 1.04 -6.71
CA GLN A 187 7.00 1.84 -5.65
C GLN A 187 6.76 3.31 -6.03
N TYR A 188 7.30 3.78 -7.14
CA TYR A 188 7.23 5.19 -7.53
C TYR A 188 6.01 5.57 -8.37
N SER A 189 5.22 4.60 -8.79
CA SER A 189 4.10 4.80 -9.71
C SER A 189 3.02 3.75 -9.52
N LEU A 190 1.78 4.06 -9.88
CA LEU A 190 0.73 3.04 -10.06
C LEU A 190 0.94 2.23 -11.33
N SER A 191 1.73 2.72 -12.32
CA SER A 191 2.18 1.92 -13.46
C SER A 191 3.35 0.99 -13.12
N ASP A 192 3.82 0.20 -14.07
CA ASP A 192 5.04 -0.58 -13.96
C ASP A 192 6.30 0.18 -14.45
N ASN A 193 6.13 1.44 -14.89
CA ASN A 193 7.20 2.31 -15.31
C ASN A 193 7.57 3.32 -14.21
N PRO A 194 8.76 3.24 -13.61
CA PRO A 194 9.16 4.14 -12.52
C PRO A 194 9.34 5.61 -12.94
N LYS A 195 9.33 5.90 -14.25
CA LYS A 195 9.41 7.27 -14.79
C LYS A 195 8.05 7.96 -14.87
N LEU A 196 6.95 7.19 -14.88
CA LEU A 196 5.58 7.72 -14.83
C LEU A 196 5.17 7.82 -13.37
N LEU A 197 5.48 8.93 -12.73
CA LEU A 197 5.26 9.11 -11.28
C LEU A 197 3.76 9.15 -10.91
N ALA A 198 3.47 8.84 -9.65
CA ALA A 198 2.16 8.94 -9.04
C ALA A 198 1.06 8.10 -9.74
N ARG A 199 -0.02 8.72 -10.17
CA ARG A 199 -1.19 8.11 -10.80
C ARG A 199 -1.28 8.46 -12.30
N PRO A 200 -0.51 7.80 -13.17
CA PRO A 200 -0.62 7.98 -14.61
C PRO A 200 -1.95 7.44 -15.14
N GLU A 201 -2.32 7.91 -16.32
CA GLU A 201 -3.50 7.44 -17.06
C GLU A 201 -3.10 6.79 -18.39
N ASN A 202 -3.98 5.99 -18.97
CA ASN A 202 -3.80 5.37 -20.29
C ASN A 202 -2.50 4.57 -20.47
N PHE A 203 -2.16 3.76 -19.47
CA PHE A 203 -0.96 2.91 -19.50
C PHE A 203 -1.31 1.43 -19.51
N THR A 204 -0.34 0.63 -19.95
CA THR A 204 -0.40 -0.83 -19.94
C THR A 204 0.53 -1.36 -18.85
N ILE A 205 0.08 -2.35 -18.09
CA ILE A 205 0.92 -3.11 -17.16
C ILE A 205 1.31 -4.43 -17.82
N THR A 206 2.60 -4.76 -17.78
CA THR A 206 3.11 -6.02 -18.31
C THR A 206 3.55 -6.94 -17.18
N ILE A 207 2.85 -8.05 -17.02
CA ILE A 207 3.22 -9.11 -16.08
C ILE A 207 4.32 -9.97 -16.71
N ARG A 208 5.51 -9.89 -16.12
CA ARG A 208 6.71 -10.56 -16.63
C ARG A 208 6.81 -12.01 -16.17
N GLU A 209 6.50 -12.27 -14.92
CA GLU A 209 6.72 -13.55 -14.26
C GLU A 209 5.73 -13.76 -13.12
N LEU A 210 5.42 -15.02 -12.80
CA LEU A 210 4.60 -15.44 -11.67
C LEU A 210 5.40 -16.38 -10.76
N LYS A 211 5.40 -16.10 -9.47
CA LYS A 211 6.06 -16.95 -8.46
C LYS A 211 5.05 -17.40 -7.41
N PRO A 212 4.65 -18.67 -7.38
CA PRO A 212 3.77 -19.17 -6.33
C PRO A 212 4.52 -19.26 -5.01
N SER A 213 3.99 -18.62 -3.98
CA SER A 213 4.46 -18.66 -2.59
C SER A 213 3.50 -19.52 -1.78
N ILE A 214 3.52 -20.83 -2.01
CA ILE A 214 2.52 -21.77 -1.51
C ILE A 214 2.46 -21.80 0.02
N GLY A 215 3.60 -21.78 0.69
CA GLY A 215 3.66 -21.75 2.16
C GLY A 215 3.07 -20.48 2.77
N ALA A 216 3.04 -19.39 2.02
CA ALA A 216 2.42 -18.13 2.43
C ALA A 216 0.99 -17.96 1.89
N GLY A 217 0.53 -18.84 0.99
CA GLY A 217 -0.83 -18.89 0.49
C GLY A 217 -1.19 -17.84 -0.57
N PHE A 218 -0.23 -17.40 -1.41
CA PHE A 218 -0.49 -16.46 -2.48
C PHE A 218 0.45 -16.65 -3.70
N ILE A 219 0.11 -16.02 -4.81
CA ILE A 219 0.94 -15.98 -6.02
C ILE A 219 1.46 -14.56 -6.19
N VAL A 220 2.79 -14.41 -6.33
CA VAL A 220 3.43 -13.12 -6.65
C VAL A 220 3.45 -12.94 -8.16
N ALA A 221 2.88 -11.83 -8.64
CA ALA A 221 2.96 -11.38 -10.03
C ALA A 221 3.97 -10.24 -10.13
N LEU A 222 5.06 -10.46 -10.86
CA LEU A 222 6.13 -9.49 -11.06
C LEU A 222 5.86 -8.66 -12.31
N SER A 223 5.88 -7.34 -12.18
CA SER A 223 5.67 -6.39 -13.27
C SER A 223 6.82 -5.38 -13.35
N GLY A 224 7.23 -5.05 -14.58
CA GLY A 224 8.35 -4.16 -14.81
C GLY A 224 9.70 -4.69 -14.29
N ASP A 225 10.67 -3.79 -14.16
CA ASP A 225 12.01 -4.10 -13.63
C ASP A 225 12.04 -3.88 -12.13
N ILE A 226 11.58 -4.88 -11.37
CA ILE A 226 11.64 -4.85 -9.91
C ILE A 226 12.70 -5.82 -9.39
N MET A 227 13.51 -5.33 -8.44
CA MET A 227 14.45 -6.16 -7.70
C MET A 227 13.70 -6.87 -6.57
N THR A 228 13.68 -8.18 -6.61
CA THR A 228 12.93 -9.02 -5.63
C THR A 228 13.61 -9.09 -4.26
N MET A 229 14.89 -8.81 -4.21
CA MET A 229 15.67 -8.76 -2.95
C MET A 229 16.83 -7.78 -3.14
N PRO A 230 16.74 -6.53 -2.63
CA PRO A 230 17.89 -5.64 -2.66
C PRO A 230 19.03 -6.24 -1.84
N GLY A 231 20.24 -6.18 -2.39
CA GLY A 231 21.44 -6.63 -1.69
C GLY A 231 21.64 -5.83 -0.42
N LEU A 232 21.95 -6.50 0.68
CA LEU A 232 22.37 -5.82 1.90
C LEU A 232 23.75 -5.18 1.69
N PRO A 233 24.02 -3.97 2.23
CA PRO A 233 25.34 -3.37 2.18
C PRO A 233 26.35 -4.25 2.92
N LYS A 234 27.62 -4.24 2.47
CA LYS A 234 28.71 -4.99 3.12
C LYS A 234 28.91 -4.56 4.57
N GLU A 235 28.69 -3.28 4.85
CA GLU A 235 28.71 -2.71 6.19
C GLU A 235 27.26 -2.46 6.62
N PRO A 236 26.75 -3.16 7.67
CA PRO A 236 25.40 -2.94 8.18
C PRO A 236 25.20 -1.52 8.66
N ALA A 237 24.05 -0.92 8.36
CA ALA A 237 23.70 0.43 8.84
C ALA A 237 23.74 0.53 10.38
N ALA A 238 23.47 -0.57 11.07
CA ALA A 238 23.54 -0.65 12.54
C ALA A 238 24.92 -0.29 13.11
N ASN A 239 26.00 -0.46 12.36
CA ASN A 239 27.36 -0.08 12.80
C ASN A 239 27.55 1.44 12.93
N LYS A 240 26.66 2.24 12.33
CA LYS A 240 26.70 3.71 12.32
C LYS A 240 25.62 4.32 13.22
N MET A 241 24.72 3.49 13.73
CA MET A 241 23.64 3.93 14.63
C MET A 241 24.21 4.13 16.04
N ASP A 242 23.90 5.27 16.64
CA ASP A 242 24.26 5.57 18.03
C ASP A 242 23.23 6.52 18.65
N VAL A 243 23.36 6.76 19.95
CA VAL A 243 22.58 7.74 20.70
C VAL A 243 23.53 8.81 21.22
N VAL A 244 23.44 10.01 20.66
CA VAL A 244 24.22 11.18 21.10
C VAL A 244 23.27 12.22 21.71
N ASP A 245 23.52 12.62 22.94
CA ASP A 245 22.69 13.58 23.68
C ASP A 245 21.19 13.19 23.72
N GLY A 246 20.90 11.89 23.86
CA GLY A 246 19.54 11.35 23.91
C GLY A 246 18.84 11.30 22.54
N LYS A 247 19.53 11.59 21.45
CA LYS A 247 19.00 11.54 20.07
C LYS A 247 19.64 10.39 19.29
N ALA A 248 18.82 9.63 18.57
CA ALA A 248 19.32 8.62 17.64
C ALA A 248 20.01 9.30 16.45
N VAL A 249 21.23 8.87 16.13
CA VAL A 249 22.04 9.32 14.98
C VAL A 249 22.40 8.15 14.09
N GLY A 250 22.75 8.40 12.83
CA GLY A 250 23.17 7.37 11.87
C GLY A 250 22.04 6.48 11.35
N LEU A 251 20.78 6.91 11.44
CA LEU A 251 19.63 6.18 10.92
C LEU A 251 19.51 6.27 9.39
N PHE A 252 20.08 7.33 8.77
CA PHE A 252 20.06 7.62 7.34
C PHE A 252 21.43 8.13 6.87
#